data_42cfa104f2ef89871e3d1fa5e35ef890
#
_entry.id   42cfa104f2ef89871e3d1fa5e35ef890
#
_cell.length_a   1.000
_cell.length_b   1.000
_cell.length_c   1.000
_cell.angle_alpha   90.00
_cell.angle_beta   90.00
_cell.angle_gamma   90.00
#
_symmetry.space_group_name_H-M   'P 1'
#
loop_
_entity.id
_entity.type
_entity.pdbx_description
1 polymer ?
#
loop_
_entity_poly.entity_id
_entity_poly.type
_entity_poly.pdbx_seq_one_letter_code
_entity_poly.pdbx_strand_id
1 'polypeptide(L)'
;MHTIWFYSVFFLVIIHDGKTYSRSSQWHNNGYNAWSSKYKMLTNVYEGKNLEFGFPSDDDRKTALRKGLYDPDSPLPIDVDVYYPPSGEEPRIFVTIPRFGQGVPYSLAYLTNEVRPNGTELQPFPDYDWHKSHGDDCDGLTSVYRIQIDTCGKMWILDSGEIEFKQHCAPQLVVLDIATAEVKHRYRLPKGMYKPTISRFVTPYVDIADPGPYGSCKEAFVYMADPTGTGFVVYDVKNERSWRVENKYTYPDPDFGTHTIAGESFELLDGSFGFAVTPRGLGLRRMLYFHSLSNDAQVAIPLDIVNDPAYWGNGIKSAMEHFVLLGKRGVQCAAPAMTSSGVFLCGHLEPIGIFGWNIFTPYTYQNRMLLAENPTTLQFISGLKVITNPQGKEEVWLVSNRLQKAFSGTMNYNEINYRILKCGVDELLLGRPC
;
A
#
# COMPACT_ATOMS: atom_id res chain seq x y z
N MET A 1 -35.74 -32.21 -41.78
CA MET A 1 -35.51 -33.22 -40.74
C MET A 1 -34.04 -33.20 -40.39
N HIS A 2 -33.66 -32.44 -39.39
CA HIS A 2 -32.30 -32.47 -38.81
C HIS A 2 -32.45 -32.70 -37.32
N THR A 3 -31.96 -33.85 -36.90
CA THR A 3 -32.00 -34.35 -35.54
C THR A 3 -30.84 -33.75 -34.77
N ILE A 4 -31.14 -32.97 -33.71
CA ILE A 4 -30.18 -32.42 -32.78
C ILE A 4 -29.98 -33.43 -31.64
N TRP A 5 -28.75 -33.85 -31.43
CA TRP A 5 -28.35 -34.71 -30.30
C TRP A 5 -27.98 -33.86 -29.13
N PHE A 6 -28.72 -33.98 -28.03
CA PHE A 6 -28.35 -33.49 -26.73
C PHE A 6 -27.43 -34.49 -26.02
N TYR A 7 -26.21 -34.06 -25.66
CA TYR A 7 -25.38 -34.79 -24.72
C TYR A 7 -25.74 -34.37 -23.30
N SER A 8 -26.37 -35.29 -22.56
CA SER A 8 -26.57 -35.16 -21.12
C SER A 8 -25.31 -35.65 -20.42
N VAL A 9 -24.63 -34.75 -19.70
CA VAL A 9 -23.55 -35.10 -18.78
C VAL A 9 -24.19 -35.52 -17.47
N PHE A 10 -24.11 -36.78 -17.12
CA PHE A 10 -24.50 -37.35 -15.84
C PHE A 10 -23.40 -36.99 -14.82
N PHE A 11 -23.72 -36.14 -13.82
CA PHE A 11 -22.93 -36.01 -12.61
C PHE A 11 -23.21 -37.24 -11.72
N LEU A 12 -22.19 -38.06 -11.53
CA LEU A 12 -22.21 -39.14 -10.54
C LEU A 12 -21.91 -38.52 -9.16
N VAL A 13 -22.95 -38.32 -8.34
CA VAL A 13 -22.77 -37.96 -6.93
C VAL A 13 -22.51 -39.25 -6.16
N ILE A 14 -21.26 -39.50 -5.78
CA ILE A 14 -20.92 -40.54 -4.83
C ILE A 14 -21.10 -39.95 -3.43
N ILE A 15 -22.21 -40.30 -2.79
CA ILE A 15 -22.40 -40.05 -1.35
C ILE A 15 -21.68 -41.16 -0.60
N HIS A 16 -20.54 -40.85 -0.01
CA HIS A 16 -19.91 -41.72 0.97
C HIS A 16 -19.81 -40.92 2.29
N ASP A 17 -20.53 -41.47 3.28
CA ASP A 17 -20.47 -41.17 4.73
C ASP A 17 -20.18 -39.73 5.17
N GLY A 18 -21.23 -39.10 5.72
CA GLY A 18 -21.34 -37.80 6.33
C GLY A 18 -20.17 -37.34 7.24
N LYS A 19 -19.06 -36.98 6.65
CA LYS A 19 -18.03 -36.16 7.29
C LYS A 19 -17.71 -34.98 6.36
N THR A 20 -18.29 -33.86 6.65
CA THR A 20 -17.83 -32.56 6.16
C THR A 20 -16.38 -32.38 6.57
N TYR A 21 -15.46 -32.54 5.66
CA TYR A 21 -14.08 -32.07 5.83
C TYR A 21 -14.11 -30.55 5.68
N SER A 22 -14.31 -29.84 6.78
CA SER A 22 -13.80 -28.48 6.87
C SER A 22 -12.27 -28.62 6.84
N ARG A 23 -11.63 -28.08 5.82
CA ARG A 23 -10.19 -27.78 5.89
C ARG A 23 -10.01 -26.65 6.90
N SER A 24 -10.12 -26.97 8.18
CA SER A 24 -9.45 -26.20 9.21
C SER A 24 -7.94 -26.41 8.94
N SER A 25 -7.27 -25.39 8.48
CA SER A 25 -5.83 -25.34 8.47
C SER A 25 -5.35 -25.57 9.91
N GLN A 26 -5.10 -26.84 10.26
CA GLN A 26 -4.35 -27.16 11.48
C GLN A 26 -2.90 -26.72 11.24
N TRP A 27 -2.64 -25.44 11.45
CA TRP A 27 -1.32 -24.93 11.70
C TRP A 27 -0.91 -25.41 13.08
N HIS A 28 -0.25 -26.59 13.12
CA HIS A 28 0.30 -27.09 14.36
C HIS A 28 1.37 -26.14 14.85
N ASN A 29 1.11 -25.56 16.02
CA ASN A 29 2.02 -24.89 16.92
C ASN A 29 3.20 -25.83 17.28
N ASN A 30 4.23 -25.90 16.46
CA ASN A 30 5.48 -26.53 16.86
C ASN A 30 6.63 -25.72 16.25
N GLY A 31 7.22 -24.85 17.06
CA GLY A 31 8.53 -24.26 16.78
C GLY A 31 8.67 -22.75 16.82
N TYR A 32 7.69 -22.00 17.31
CA TYR A 32 7.97 -20.63 17.72
C TYR A 32 8.68 -20.65 19.06
N ASN A 33 9.95 -20.27 19.07
CA ASN A 33 10.63 -19.92 20.33
C ASN A 33 9.73 -18.92 21.05
N ALA A 34 9.36 -19.24 22.29
CA ALA A 34 8.44 -18.48 23.12
C ALA A 34 9.00 -17.07 23.38
N TRP A 35 8.68 -16.13 22.48
CA TRP A 35 8.79 -14.70 22.74
C TRP A 35 7.54 -14.30 23.49
N SER A 36 7.74 -13.88 24.72
CA SER A 36 6.70 -13.55 25.68
C SER A 36 5.87 -12.36 25.22
N SER A 37 4.71 -12.58 24.88
CA SER A 37 3.40 -11.96 24.79
C SER A 37 2.80 -12.18 23.41
N LYS A 38 1.73 -12.94 23.39
CA LYS A 38 0.96 -13.34 22.20
C LYS A 38 0.40 -12.15 21.42
N TYR A 39 0.35 -10.97 22.03
CA TYR A 39 -0.14 -9.73 21.42
C TYR A 39 0.78 -8.58 21.76
N LYS A 40 1.65 -8.21 20.82
CA LYS A 40 2.44 -7.00 20.95
C LYS A 40 1.57 -5.79 20.64
N MET A 41 1.55 -4.84 21.55
CA MET A 41 0.87 -3.56 21.33
C MET A 41 1.86 -2.54 20.77
N LEU A 42 1.58 -2.04 19.56
CA LEU A 42 2.25 -0.87 19.02
C LEU A 42 1.69 0.39 19.70
N THR A 43 2.48 1.46 19.74
CA THR A 43 2.00 2.75 20.24
C THR A 43 0.89 3.27 19.34
N ASN A 44 -0.27 3.54 19.93
CA ASN A 44 -1.40 4.15 19.24
C ASN A 44 -1.19 5.66 19.14
N VAL A 45 -1.09 6.18 17.92
CA VAL A 45 -0.94 7.61 17.64
C VAL A 45 -2.29 8.24 17.35
N TYR A 46 -3.13 7.54 16.58
CA TYR A 46 -4.47 7.95 16.20
C TYR A 46 -5.38 6.73 16.17
N GLU A 47 -6.62 6.91 16.64
CA GLU A 47 -7.70 5.98 16.38
C GLU A 47 -9.01 6.73 16.20
N GLY A 48 -9.87 6.21 15.36
CA GLY A 48 -11.16 6.84 15.06
C GLY A 48 -12.22 5.85 14.65
N LYS A 49 -13.45 6.24 14.89
CA LYS A 49 -14.64 5.55 14.37
C LYS A 49 -14.83 5.92 12.90
N ASN A 50 -14.82 7.23 12.63
CA ASN A 50 -14.86 7.85 11.31
C ASN A 50 -13.69 8.84 11.19
N LEU A 51 -13.45 9.33 9.98
CA LEU A 51 -12.49 10.41 9.75
C LEU A 51 -13.18 11.77 9.91
N GLU A 52 -12.54 12.67 10.64
CA GLU A 52 -13.02 14.04 10.87
C GLU A 52 -12.37 15.00 9.88
N PHE A 53 -13.12 15.41 8.85
CA PHE A 53 -12.63 16.32 7.84
C PHE A 53 -12.86 17.78 8.21
N GLY A 54 -11.80 18.58 8.23
CA GLY A 54 -11.88 20.04 8.29
C GLY A 54 -12.30 20.63 6.96
N PHE A 55 -13.04 21.74 7.00
CA PHE A 55 -13.48 22.49 5.83
C PHE A 55 -13.11 23.96 6.01
N PRO A 56 -12.98 24.74 4.91
CA PRO A 56 -12.68 26.16 5.00
C PRO A 56 -13.76 26.93 5.79
N SER A 57 -15.01 26.48 5.73
CA SER A 57 -16.13 27.00 6.51
C SER A 57 -17.20 25.95 6.79
N ASP A 58 -18.09 26.22 7.75
CA ASP A 58 -19.27 25.38 8.01
C ASP A 58 -20.22 25.34 6.80
N ASP A 59 -20.27 26.38 6.00
CA ASP A 59 -21.12 26.43 4.80
C ASP A 59 -20.53 25.57 3.68
N ASP A 60 -19.21 25.50 3.56
CA ASP A 60 -18.55 24.57 2.64
C ASP A 60 -18.84 23.12 3.03
N ARG A 61 -18.75 22.79 4.33
CA ARG A 61 -19.10 21.46 4.86
C ARG A 61 -20.56 21.09 4.56
N LYS A 62 -21.50 21.99 4.86
CA LYS A 62 -22.94 21.78 4.57
C LYS A 62 -23.20 21.62 3.07
N THR A 63 -22.48 22.38 2.25
CA THR A 63 -22.59 22.30 0.79
C THR A 63 -22.04 20.96 0.28
N ALA A 64 -20.91 20.50 0.78
CA ALA A 64 -20.35 19.21 0.43
C ALA A 64 -21.31 18.06 0.79
N LEU A 65 -21.90 18.08 2.01
CA LEU A 65 -22.92 17.12 2.43
C LEU A 65 -24.12 17.11 1.49
N ARG A 66 -24.69 18.29 1.16
CA ARG A 66 -25.87 18.39 0.28
C ARG A 66 -25.60 17.91 -1.14
N LYS A 67 -24.38 18.07 -1.63
CA LYS A 67 -23.96 17.64 -2.98
C LYS A 67 -23.48 16.19 -3.04
N GLY A 68 -23.44 15.46 -1.93
CA GLY A 68 -22.88 14.12 -1.85
C GLY A 68 -21.35 14.08 -2.02
N LEU A 69 -20.67 15.21 -1.95
CA LEU A 69 -19.21 15.31 -2.03
C LEU A 69 -18.54 14.97 -0.69
N TYR A 70 -19.32 14.95 0.39
CA TYR A 70 -18.94 14.46 1.70
C TYR A 70 -20.03 13.55 2.27
N ASP A 71 -19.62 12.35 2.68
CA ASP A 71 -20.43 11.41 3.45
C ASP A 71 -19.51 10.87 4.56
N PRO A 72 -19.82 11.10 5.86
CA PRO A 72 -18.97 10.68 6.96
C PRO A 72 -18.66 9.17 6.99
N ASP A 73 -19.49 8.35 6.38
CA ASP A 73 -19.39 6.89 6.39
C ASP A 73 -18.65 6.31 5.17
N SER A 74 -18.31 7.14 4.16
CA SER A 74 -17.60 6.70 2.95
C SER A 74 -16.07 6.62 3.07
N PRO A 75 -15.38 7.51 3.83
CA PRO A 75 -13.92 7.58 3.78
C PRO A 75 -13.23 6.37 4.42
N LEU A 76 -12.19 5.85 3.76
CA LEU A 76 -11.33 4.78 4.26
C LEU A 76 -9.86 5.19 4.12
N PRO A 77 -9.11 5.39 5.22
CA PRO A 77 -7.69 5.73 5.13
C PRO A 77 -6.87 4.51 4.69
N ILE A 78 -5.93 4.72 3.75
CA ILE A 78 -5.16 3.63 3.12
C ILE A 78 -3.68 3.70 3.43
N ASP A 79 -3.07 4.89 3.48
CA ASP A 79 -1.63 5.03 3.72
C ASP A 79 -1.33 6.10 4.75
N VAL A 80 -0.16 5.98 5.36
CA VAL A 80 0.42 6.95 6.28
C VAL A 80 1.87 7.20 5.90
N ASP A 81 2.30 8.45 5.94
CA ASP A 81 3.71 8.82 5.89
C ASP A 81 3.97 10.02 6.81
N VAL A 82 5.20 10.18 7.29
CA VAL A 82 5.52 11.16 8.32
C VAL A 82 6.71 12.01 7.91
N TYR A 83 6.53 13.30 7.98
CA TYR A 83 7.58 14.28 7.77
C TYR A 83 8.04 14.86 9.10
N TYR A 84 9.33 14.76 9.38
CA TYR A 84 10.00 15.40 10.49
C TYR A 84 10.63 16.70 10.00
N PRO A 85 10.09 17.88 10.35
CA PRO A 85 10.65 19.15 9.92
C PRO A 85 12.08 19.35 10.46
N PRO A 86 13.04 19.79 9.62
CA PRO A 86 14.40 20.10 10.10
C PRO A 86 14.46 21.20 11.17
N SER A 87 13.43 22.04 11.25
CA SER A 87 13.27 23.08 12.28
C SER A 87 13.08 22.53 13.69
N GLY A 88 12.78 21.22 13.84
CA GLY A 88 12.47 20.59 15.13
C GLY A 88 11.03 20.80 15.59
N GLU A 89 10.16 21.27 14.73
CA GLU A 89 8.71 21.30 14.97
C GLU A 89 8.15 19.88 15.08
N GLU A 90 6.92 19.76 15.58
CA GLU A 90 6.21 18.49 15.67
C GLU A 90 6.09 17.81 14.29
N PRO A 91 6.16 16.47 14.24
CA PRO A 91 6.06 15.75 12.99
C PRO A 91 4.69 15.95 12.33
N ARG A 92 4.69 16.13 11.01
CA ARG A 92 3.45 16.16 10.23
C ARG A 92 3.12 14.76 9.76
N ILE A 93 1.98 14.25 10.18
CA ILE A 93 1.49 12.90 9.84
C ILE A 93 0.49 13.04 8.70
N PHE A 94 0.83 12.50 7.55
CA PHE A 94 -0.01 12.51 6.36
C PHE A 94 -0.77 11.21 6.21
N VAL A 95 -2.00 11.30 5.72
CA VAL A 95 -2.86 10.16 5.43
C VAL A 95 -3.50 10.29 4.04
N THR A 96 -3.69 9.18 3.37
CA THR A 96 -4.40 9.14 2.10
C THR A 96 -5.76 8.49 2.25
N ILE A 97 -6.74 9.03 1.54
CA ILE A 97 -8.13 8.60 1.55
C ILE A 97 -8.61 8.52 0.10
N PRO A 98 -8.38 7.41 -0.61
CA PRO A 98 -8.79 7.31 -2.01
C PRO A 98 -10.31 7.36 -2.17
N ARG A 99 -10.75 7.87 -3.31
CA ARG A 99 -12.17 7.98 -3.66
C ARG A 99 -12.70 6.66 -4.23
N PHE A 100 -12.81 5.64 -3.36
CA PHE A 100 -13.48 4.37 -3.71
C PHE A 100 -14.94 4.59 -4.10
N GLY A 101 -15.59 5.58 -3.48
CA GLY A 101 -16.94 6.05 -3.75
C GLY A 101 -17.01 7.56 -3.69
N GLN A 102 -18.23 8.09 -3.86
CA GLN A 102 -18.52 9.48 -3.54
C GLN A 102 -18.37 9.73 -2.04
N GLY A 103 -18.31 10.98 -1.61
CA GLY A 103 -18.33 11.34 -0.21
C GLY A 103 -16.95 11.49 0.45
N VAL A 104 -15.87 11.47 -0.33
CA VAL A 104 -14.50 11.77 0.15
C VAL A 104 -14.11 13.17 -0.30
N PRO A 105 -14.11 14.19 0.59
CA PRO A 105 -13.92 15.60 0.21
C PRO A 105 -12.52 15.87 -0.32
N TYR A 106 -11.51 15.25 0.28
CA TYR A 106 -10.13 15.34 -0.18
C TYR A 106 -9.38 14.02 0.05
N SER A 107 -8.47 13.70 -0.87
CA SER A 107 -7.82 12.39 -0.99
C SER A 107 -6.46 12.30 -0.33
N LEU A 108 -5.88 13.43 0.08
CA LEU A 108 -4.62 13.56 0.81
C LEU A 108 -4.78 14.62 1.90
N ALA A 109 -4.41 14.27 3.11
CA ALA A 109 -4.59 15.09 4.30
C ALA A 109 -3.44 14.92 5.29
N TYR A 110 -3.37 15.80 6.28
CA TYR A 110 -2.55 15.64 7.47
C TYR A 110 -3.39 15.77 8.75
N LEU A 111 -2.93 15.09 9.80
CA LEU A 111 -3.53 15.19 11.14
C LEU A 111 -3.20 16.55 11.77
N THR A 112 -4.21 17.17 12.37
CA THR A 112 -4.03 18.37 13.21
C THR A 112 -3.89 18.00 14.68
N ASN A 113 -3.78 18.99 15.55
CA ASN A 113 -3.85 18.79 17.01
C ASN A 113 -5.29 18.94 17.56
N GLU A 114 -6.25 19.22 16.69
CA GLU A 114 -7.65 19.39 17.10
C GLU A 114 -8.36 18.06 17.24
N VAL A 115 -8.86 17.81 18.45
CA VAL A 115 -9.63 16.59 18.74
C VAL A 115 -11.10 16.85 18.51
N ARG A 116 -11.74 16.00 17.71
CA ARG A 116 -13.18 15.97 17.41
C ARG A 116 -13.82 14.70 18.03
N PRO A 117 -15.15 14.59 18.06
CA PRO A 117 -15.83 13.47 18.71
C PRO A 117 -15.45 12.06 18.20
N ASN A 118 -15.10 11.93 16.92
CA ASN A 118 -14.75 10.65 16.31
C ASN A 118 -13.25 10.47 16.10
N GLY A 119 -12.42 11.45 16.44
CA GLY A 119 -10.96 11.41 16.30
C GLY A 119 -10.34 12.78 16.09
N THR A 120 -9.08 12.81 15.66
CA THR A 120 -8.36 14.04 15.33
C THR A 120 -8.83 14.59 13.98
N GLU A 121 -8.95 15.91 13.87
CA GLU A 121 -9.31 16.57 12.62
C GLU A 121 -8.21 16.43 11.58
N LEU A 122 -8.62 16.17 10.35
CA LEU A 122 -7.79 16.16 9.15
C LEU A 122 -7.92 17.48 8.41
N GLN A 123 -6.80 17.97 7.88
CA GLN A 123 -6.77 19.10 6.97
C GLN A 123 -6.19 18.68 5.62
N PRO A 124 -6.72 19.20 4.49
CA PRO A 124 -6.25 18.82 3.16
C PRO A 124 -4.81 19.24 2.91
N PHE A 125 -4.07 18.47 2.14
CA PHE A 125 -2.74 18.85 1.68
C PHE A 125 -2.66 18.75 0.13
N PRO A 126 -2.12 19.76 -0.55
CA PRO A 126 -1.62 21.05 -0.05
C PRO A 126 -2.68 21.94 0.59
N ASP A 127 -3.85 22.03 -0.01
CA ASP A 127 -5.02 22.77 0.44
C ASP A 127 -6.31 22.20 -0.18
N TYR A 128 -7.46 22.77 0.16
CA TYR A 128 -8.76 22.32 -0.30
C TYR A 128 -8.95 22.49 -1.83
N ASP A 129 -8.33 23.52 -2.40
CA ASP A 129 -8.48 23.82 -3.83
C ASP A 129 -7.93 22.73 -4.74
N TRP A 130 -6.92 22.02 -4.29
CA TRP A 130 -6.35 20.85 -4.99
C TRP A 130 -7.30 19.67 -5.13
N HIS A 131 -8.36 19.62 -4.33
CA HIS A 131 -9.26 18.45 -4.24
C HIS A 131 -10.70 18.74 -4.66
N LYS A 132 -11.09 20.03 -4.70
CA LYS A 132 -12.49 20.46 -4.86
C LYS A 132 -13.12 20.10 -6.20
N SER A 133 -12.32 19.88 -7.23
CA SER A 133 -12.82 19.60 -8.59
C SER A 133 -13.41 18.19 -8.73
N HIS A 134 -13.08 17.26 -7.85
CA HIS A 134 -13.52 15.86 -7.91
C HIS A 134 -13.35 15.22 -9.30
N GLY A 135 -12.19 15.49 -9.95
CA GLY A 135 -11.86 14.92 -11.26
C GLY A 135 -12.39 15.70 -12.47
N ASP A 136 -13.08 16.83 -12.27
CA ASP A 136 -13.46 17.73 -13.37
C ASP A 136 -12.25 18.56 -13.87
N ASP A 137 -11.29 18.80 -12.98
CA ASP A 137 -10.03 19.47 -13.29
C ASP A 137 -8.87 18.53 -12.94
N CYS A 138 -8.14 18.10 -13.96
CA CYS A 138 -7.01 17.18 -13.81
C CYS A 138 -5.69 17.84 -13.38
N ASP A 139 -5.67 19.13 -13.09
CA ASP A 139 -4.53 19.83 -12.50
C ASP A 139 -4.48 19.69 -10.98
N GLY A 140 -5.60 19.33 -10.33
CA GLY A 140 -5.67 18.96 -8.93
C GLY A 140 -5.32 17.49 -8.67
N LEU A 141 -5.73 17.00 -7.47
CA LEU A 141 -5.66 15.62 -7.05
C LEU A 141 -7.04 14.96 -7.10
N THR A 142 -7.14 13.87 -7.85
CA THR A 142 -8.40 13.13 -8.02
C THR A 142 -8.55 12.05 -6.96
N SER A 143 -7.61 11.10 -6.87
CA SER A 143 -7.69 9.98 -5.93
C SER A 143 -6.34 9.40 -5.63
N VAL A 144 -5.83 9.64 -4.43
CA VAL A 144 -4.50 9.23 -3.97
C VAL A 144 -4.62 8.01 -3.10
N TYR A 145 -4.01 6.89 -3.52
CA TYR A 145 -3.95 5.66 -2.72
C TYR A 145 -2.77 5.66 -1.76
N ARG A 146 -1.57 5.99 -2.25
CA ARG A 146 -0.37 6.06 -1.43
C ARG A 146 0.56 7.17 -1.86
N ILE A 147 1.39 7.58 -0.92
CA ILE A 147 2.45 8.56 -1.11
C ILE A 147 3.77 7.98 -0.64
N GLN A 148 4.86 8.66 -0.97
CA GLN A 148 6.15 8.47 -0.31
C GLN A 148 6.82 9.82 -0.07
N ILE A 149 7.26 10.03 1.16
CA ILE A 149 8.13 11.15 1.54
C ILE A 149 9.58 10.68 1.40
N ASP A 150 10.39 11.44 0.67
CA ASP A 150 11.79 11.13 0.48
C ASP A 150 12.69 11.83 1.52
N THR A 151 13.94 11.40 1.58
CA THR A 151 14.95 11.96 2.50
C THR A 151 15.34 13.40 2.20
N CYS A 152 14.78 13.98 1.13
CA CYS A 152 15.05 15.34 0.66
C CYS A 152 13.90 16.31 0.96
N GLY A 153 12.91 15.87 1.73
CA GLY A 153 11.74 16.68 2.12
C GLY A 153 10.72 16.85 0.99
N LYS A 154 10.72 15.97 -0.01
CA LYS A 154 9.71 15.97 -1.07
C LYS A 154 8.69 14.87 -0.84
N MET A 155 7.44 15.17 -1.13
CA MET A 155 6.35 14.21 -1.15
C MET A 155 6.04 13.80 -2.59
N TRP A 156 6.07 12.51 -2.85
CA TRP A 156 5.74 11.87 -4.13
C TRP A 156 4.32 11.32 -4.03
N ILE A 157 3.42 11.88 -4.79
CA ILE A 157 1.97 11.62 -4.74
C ILE A 157 1.60 10.88 -6.02
N LEU A 158 1.14 9.64 -5.89
CA LEU A 158 0.61 8.88 -7.02
C LEU A 158 -0.92 9.01 -7.04
N ASP A 159 -1.42 9.80 -7.96
CA ASP A 159 -2.83 10.01 -8.19
C ASP A 159 -3.33 9.06 -9.28
N SER A 160 -4.27 8.20 -8.94
CA SER A 160 -4.84 7.24 -9.89
C SER A 160 -5.72 7.89 -10.96
N GLY A 161 -6.25 9.09 -10.69
CA GLY A 161 -7.20 9.77 -11.56
C GLY A 161 -8.59 9.14 -11.58
N GLU A 162 -8.91 8.22 -10.66
CA GLU A 162 -10.19 7.48 -10.61
C GLU A 162 -11.09 7.95 -9.48
N ILE A 163 -12.40 7.92 -9.72
CA ILE A 163 -13.45 8.01 -8.70
C ILE A 163 -14.45 6.88 -8.97
N GLU A 164 -14.85 6.13 -7.94
CA GLU A 164 -15.79 5.00 -8.09
C GLU A 164 -15.34 3.99 -9.16
N PHE A 165 -14.02 3.72 -9.21
CA PHE A 165 -13.42 2.83 -10.20
C PHE A 165 -13.60 3.27 -11.67
N LYS A 166 -13.91 4.56 -11.90
CA LYS A 166 -13.99 5.16 -13.22
C LYS A 166 -12.89 6.17 -13.42
N GLN A 167 -12.20 6.09 -14.54
CA GLN A 167 -11.15 7.01 -14.92
C GLN A 167 -11.73 8.37 -15.29
N HIS A 168 -11.40 9.40 -14.52
CA HIS A 168 -11.74 10.81 -14.78
C HIS A 168 -10.53 11.55 -15.38
N CYS A 169 -9.37 11.36 -14.78
CA CYS A 169 -8.10 11.97 -15.21
C CYS A 169 -7.06 10.91 -15.52
N ALA A 170 -6.10 11.20 -16.40
CA ALA A 170 -4.95 10.33 -16.59
C ALA A 170 -4.20 10.18 -15.26
N PRO A 171 -3.67 8.98 -14.95
CA PRO A 171 -2.84 8.79 -13.75
C PRO A 171 -1.64 9.73 -13.79
N GLN A 172 -1.27 10.28 -12.64
CA GLN A 172 -0.15 11.23 -12.55
C GLN A 172 0.69 11.02 -11.29
N LEU A 173 1.97 11.36 -11.39
CA LEU A 173 2.88 11.50 -10.28
C LEU A 173 3.12 13.00 -10.05
N VAL A 174 2.79 13.47 -8.87
CA VAL A 174 3.00 14.87 -8.46
C VAL A 174 4.03 14.90 -7.34
N VAL A 175 5.03 15.77 -7.46
CA VAL A 175 6.07 15.91 -6.44
C VAL A 175 5.98 17.31 -5.84
N LEU A 176 5.78 17.37 -4.54
CA LEU A 176 5.69 18.61 -3.79
C LEU A 176 6.87 18.74 -2.80
N ASP A 177 7.33 19.93 -2.62
CA ASP A 177 8.12 20.32 -1.44
C ASP A 177 7.17 20.40 -0.25
N ILE A 178 7.45 19.63 0.82
CA ILE A 178 6.51 19.53 1.96
C ILE A 178 6.44 20.83 2.77
N ALA A 179 7.56 21.54 2.86
CA ALA A 179 7.63 22.76 3.66
C ALA A 179 6.88 23.93 3.01
N THR A 180 6.93 24.02 1.68
CA THR A 180 6.35 25.16 0.92
C THR A 180 5.08 24.81 0.17
N ALA A 181 4.75 23.51 0.05
CA ALA A 181 3.69 22.96 -0.79
C ALA A 181 3.85 23.28 -2.29
N GLU A 182 5.06 23.69 -2.72
CA GLU A 182 5.35 24.04 -4.10
C GLU A 182 5.51 22.79 -4.96
N VAL A 183 4.93 22.80 -6.16
CA VAL A 183 5.11 21.74 -7.14
C VAL A 183 6.54 21.76 -7.68
N LYS A 184 7.29 20.71 -7.41
CA LYS A 184 8.66 20.54 -7.93
C LYS A 184 8.69 19.72 -9.22
N HIS A 185 7.73 18.82 -9.40
CA HIS A 185 7.63 18.03 -10.61
C HIS A 185 6.20 17.48 -10.78
N ARG A 186 5.77 17.31 -12.03
CA ARG A 186 4.52 16.65 -12.40
C ARG A 186 4.74 15.78 -13.63
N TYR A 187 4.42 14.52 -13.51
CA TYR A 187 4.50 13.57 -14.60
C TYR A 187 3.14 12.89 -14.80
N ARG A 188 2.48 13.20 -15.93
CA ARG A 188 1.28 12.49 -16.36
C ARG A 188 1.68 11.27 -17.15
N LEU A 189 1.18 10.10 -16.78
CA LEU A 189 1.53 8.86 -17.44
C LEU A 189 1.05 8.92 -18.91
N PRO A 190 1.95 8.71 -19.89
CA PRO A 190 1.56 8.72 -21.29
C PRO A 190 0.72 7.48 -21.62
N LYS A 191 -0.09 7.60 -22.69
CA LYS A 191 -0.82 6.46 -23.25
C LYS A 191 0.17 5.32 -23.58
N GLY A 192 -0.16 4.10 -23.19
CA GLY A 192 0.74 2.94 -23.31
C GLY A 192 1.44 2.57 -22.00
N MET A 193 1.54 3.48 -21.03
CA MET A 193 2.01 3.15 -19.68
C MET A 193 0.88 2.66 -18.78
N TYR A 194 -0.37 2.86 -19.15
CA TYR A 194 -1.54 2.36 -18.43
C TYR A 194 -2.59 1.82 -19.42
N LYS A 195 -3.47 0.96 -18.94
CA LYS A 195 -4.60 0.39 -19.66
C LYS A 195 -5.85 1.21 -19.27
N PRO A 196 -6.36 2.10 -20.14
CA PRO A 196 -7.55 2.92 -19.82
C PRO A 196 -8.71 2.05 -19.33
N THR A 197 -9.45 2.49 -18.32
CA THR A 197 -10.56 1.79 -17.68
C THR A 197 -10.20 0.52 -16.90
N ILE A 198 -8.92 0.11 -16.89
CA ILE A 198 -8.44 -1.07 -16.18
C ILE A 198 -7.41 -0.68 -15.12
N SER A 199 -6.36 0.06 -15.53
CA SER A 199 -5.24 0.39 -14.66
C SER A 199 -5.64 1.27 -13.49
N ARG A 200 -5.21 0.88 -12.29
CA ARG A 200 -5.36 1.64 -11.05
C ARG A 200 -4.02 1.70 -10.35
N PHE A 201 -3.40 2.87 -10.36
CA PHE A 201 -2.11 3.06 -9.71
C PHE A 201 -2.28 3.29 -8.20
N VAL A 202 -1.64 2.44 -7.38
CA VAL A 202 -1.89 2.44 -5.93
C VAL A 202 -0.66 2.73 -5.08
N THR A 203 0.54 2.32 -5.49
CA THR A 203 1.75 2.42 -4.65
C THR A 203 2.90 3.01 -5.44
N PRO A 204 3.41 4.19 -5.08
CA PRO A 204 4.71 4.67 -5.53
C PRO A 204 5.80 4.11 -4.61
N TYR A 205 6.93 3.73 -5.16
CA TYR A 205 8.17 3.52 -4.43
C TYR A 205 9.28 4.33 -5.11
N VAL A 206 9.93 5.19 -4.34
CA VAL A 206 10.95 6.12 -4.84
C VAL A 206 12.33 5.71 -4.36
N ASP A 207 13.22 5.39 -5.28
CA ASP A 207 14.64 5.13 -5.02
C ASP A 207 15.47 6.33 -5.48
N ILE A 208 15.87 7.19 -4.53
CA ILE A 208 16.75 8.33 -4.82
C ILE A 208 18.16 7.82 -5.10
N ALA A 209 18.67 8.09 -6.30
CA ALA A 209 20.00 7.64 -6.70
C ALA A 209 21.12 8.50 -6.10
N ASP A 210 20.83 9.78 -5.87
CA ASP A 210 21.76 10.79 -5.37
C ASP A 210 21.25 11.47 -4.08
N PRO A 211 21.04 10.69 -2.96
CA PRO A 211 20.48 11.25 -1.72
C PRO A 211 21.44 12.23 -1.05
N GLY A 212 20.84 13.19 -0.30
CA GLY A 212 21.62 14.09 0.55
C GLY A 212 22.40 13.34 1.64
N PRO A 213 23.39 13.98 2.31
CA PRO A 213 23.79 15.37 2.15
C PRO A 213 24.73 15.66 0.97
N TYR A 214 25.27 14.62 0.31
CA TYR A 214 26.24 14.78 -0.76
C TYR A 214 25.62 14.82 -2.16
N GLY A 215 24.42 14.25 -2.33
CA GLY A 215 23.66 14.28 -3.57
C GLY A 215 22.73 15.47 -3.67
N SER A 216 22.17 15.70 -4.84
CA SER A 216 21.28 16.80 -5.17
C SER A 216 19.79 16.41 -5.13
N CYS A 217 19.48 15.14 -4.89
CA CYS A 217 18.12 14.57 -4.92
C CYS A 217 17.36 14.83 -6.23
N LYS A 218 18.08 14.82 -7.35
CA LYS A 218 17.52 15.03 -8.70
C LYS A 218 17.42 13.75 -9.51
N GLU A 219 18.13 12.70 -9.09
CA GLU A 219 18.14 11.43 -9.77
C GLU A 219 17.34 10.41 -8.95
N ALA A 220 16.26 9.92 -9.51
CA ALA A 220 15.42 8.93 -8.89
C ALA A 220 14.82 7.97 -9.92
N PHE A 221 14.53 6.75 -9.47
CA PHE A 221 13.61 5.84 -10.13
C PHE A 221 12.36 5.70 -9.29
N VAL A 222 11.20 5.78 -9.95
CA VAL A 222 9.90 5.61 -9.28
C VAL A 222 9.22 4.37 -9.85
N TYR A 223 8.90 3.42 -8.97
CA TYR A 223 8.14 2.23 -9.33
C TYR A 223 6.69 2.46 -8.91
N MET A 224 5.76 2.36 -9.86
CA MET A 224 4.34 2.67 -9.67
C MET A 224 3.51 1.41 -9.89
N ALA A 225 2.97 0.83 -8.83
CA ALA A 225 2.19 -0.40 -8.88
C ALA A 225 0.83 -0.18 -9.53
N ASP A 226 0.47 -1.08 -10.45
CA ASP A 226 -0.80 -1.12 -11.16
C ASP A 226 -1.43 -2.51 -10.98
N PRO A 227 -2.08 -2.79 -9.83
CA PRO A 227 -2.59 -4.11 -9.52
C PRO A 227 -3.67 -4.60 -10.49
N THR A 228 -4.59 -3.74 -10.89
CA THR A 228 -5.66 -4.10 -11.82
C THR A 228 -5.16 -4.22 -13.26
N GLY A 229 -4.17 -3.42 -13.65
CA GLY A 229 -3.47 -3.54 -14.93
C GLY A 229 -2.42 -4.65 -14.96
N THR A 230 -2.20 -5.35 -13.84
CA THR A 230 -1.32 -6.53 -13.70
C THR A 230 0.15 -6.28 -14.04
N GLY A 231 0.68 -5.12 -13.62
CA GLY A 231 2.06 -4.72 -13.86
C GLY A 231 2.48 -3.58 -12.97
N PHE A 232 3.57 -2.95 -13.32
CA PHE A 232 3.99 -1.68 -12.74
C PHE A 232 4.74 -0.84 -13.78
N VAL A 233 4.78 0.46 -13.54
CA VAL A 233 5.53 1.39 -14.39
C VAL A 233 6.77 1.84 -13.66
N VAL A 234 7.89 1.87 -14.35
CA VAL A 234 9.14 2.48 -13.89
C VAL A 234 9.30 3.84 -14.57
N TYR A 235 9.59 4.87 -13.78
CA TYR A 235 9.86 6.21 -14.25
C TYR A 235 11.28 6.64 -13.85
N ASP A 236 12.09 6.93 -14.84
CA ASP A 236 13.43 7.51 -14.72
C ASP A 236 13.29 9.03 -14.71
N VAL A 237 13.35 9.61 -13.53
CA VAL A 237 13.11 11.05 -13.30
C VAL A 237 14.14 11.91 -14.00
N LYS A 238 15.41 11.49 -14.00
CA LYS A 238 16.52 12.23 -14.62
C LYS A 238 16.36 12.38 -16.14
N ASN A 239 15.88 11.31 -16.80
CA ASN A 239 15.76 11.28 -18.26
C ASN A 239 14.31 11.48 -18.74
N GLU A 240 13.37 11.71 -17.84
CA GLU A 240 11.93 11.93 -18.10
C GLU A 240 11.31 10.85 -19.00
N ARG A 241 11.64 9.59 -18.76
CA ARG A 241 11.16 8.44 -19.53
C ARG A 241 10.60 7.36 -18.65
N SER A 242 9.65 6.61 -19.17
CA SER A 242 9.04 5.50 -18.44
C SER A 242 8.88 4.26 -19.31
N TRP A 243 8.73 3.13 -18.68
CA TRP A 243 8.41 1.85 -19.30
C TRP A 243 7.56 1.01 -18.38
N ARG A 244 6.78 0.13 -18.98
CA ARG A 244 5.92 -0.79 -18.26
C ARG A 244 6.60 -2.14 -18.09
N VAL A 245 6.48 -2.70 -16.89
CA VAL A 245 6.99 -4.01 -16.50
C VAL A 245 5.81 -4.94 -16.26
N GLU A 246 5.76 -6.02 -17.05
CA GLU A 246 4.78 -7.09 -16.90
C GLU A 246 5.48 -8.44 -16.90
N ASN A 247 5.06 -9.33 -16.00
CA ASN A 247 5.58 -10.69 -15.89
C ASN A 247 4.53 -11.57 -15.22
N LYS A 248 4.63 -12.89 -15.33
CA LYS A 248 3.74 -13.82 -14.63
C LYS A 248 3.60 -13.58 -13.13
N TYR A 249 4.63 -13.00 -12.50
CA TYR A 249 4.63 -12.67 -11.07
C TYR A 249 3.96 -11.33 -10.73
N THR A 250 3.58 -10.53 -11.73
CA THR A 250 2.80 -9.31 -11.51
C THR A 250 1.30 -9.56 -11.55
N TYR A 251 0.88 -10.78 -11.89
CA TYR A 251 -0.54 -11.18 -11.92
C TYR A 251 -1.02 -11.67 -10.54
N PRO A 252 -2.31 -11.51 -10.24
CA PRO A 252 -2.92 -12.18 -9.11
C PRO A 252 -2.98 -13.71 -9.37
N ASP A 253 -3.06 -14.47 -8.29
CA ASP A 253 -3.32 -15.89 -8.30
C ASP A 253 -4.76 -16.10 -7.80
N PRO A 254 -5.66 -16.73 -8.58
CA PRO A 254 -7.05 -16.95 -8.18
C PRO A 254 -7.21 -17.70 -6.86
N ASP A 255 -6.27 -18.58 -6.51
CA ASP A 255 -6.30 -19.31 -5.24
C ASP A 255 -6.11 -18.39 -4.02
N PHE A 256 -5.62 -17.15 -4.25
CA PHE A 256 -5.43 -16.10 -3.24
C PHE A 256 -6.36 -14.90 -3.45
N GLY A 257 -7.43 -15.05 -4.27
CA GLY A 257 -8.40 -13.98 -4.51
C GLY A 257 -9.37 -13.74 -3.36
N THR A 258 -9.62 -14.74 -2.53
CA THR A 258 -10.43 -14.59 -1.31
C THR A 258 -9.57 -14.07 -0.17
N HIS A 259 -9.91 -12.91 0.35
CA HIS A 259 -9.25 -12.28 1.48
C HIS A 259 -10.11 -12.46 2.73
N THR A 260 -9.59 -13.16 3.74
CA THR A 260 -10.28 -13.35 5.01
C THR A 260 -9.54 -12.62 6.12
N ILE A 261 -10.23 -11.72 6.82
CA ILE A 261 -9.65 -10.90 7.89
C ILE A 261 -10.62 -10.91 9.07
N ALA A 262 -10.14 -11.37 10.22
CA ALA A 262 -10.93 -11.45 11.44
C ALA A 262 -12.31 -12.14 11.27
N GLY A 263 -12.37 -13.15 10.40
CA GLY A 263 -13.57 -13.95 10.13
C GLY A 263 -14.51 -13.40 9.06
N GLU A 264 -14.21 -12.25 8.45
CA GLU A 264 -14.97 -11.70 7.33
C GLU A 264 -14.17 -11.82 6.02
N SER A 265 -14.83 -12.22 4.94
CA SER A 265 -14.20 -12.48 3.65
C SER A 265 -14.77 -11.58 2.55
N PHE A 266 -13.90 -11.22 1.60
CA PHE A 266 -14.27 -10.54 0.35
C PHE A 266 -13.39 -11.02 -0.80
N GLU A 267 -13.87 -10.84 -2.03
CA GLU A 267 -13.13 -11.20 -3.24
C GLU A 267 -12.42 -9.99 -3.82
N LEU A 268 -11.12 -10.14 -4.09
CA LEU A 268 -10.30 -9.13 -4.75
C LEU A 268 -9.17 -9.82 -5.52
N LEU A 269 -8.99 -9.48 -6.79
CA LEU A 269 -7.92 -10.02 -7.64
C LEU A 269 -6.94 -8.91 -8.03
N ASP A 270 -6.17 -8.46 -7.07
CA ASP A 270 -5.14 -7.43 -7.26
C ASP A 270 -3.76 -8.05 -7.50
N GLY A 271 -3.14 -7.65 -8.62
CA GLY A 271 -1.77 -7.98 -9.01
C GLY A 271 -0.71 -7.20 -8.22
N SER A 272 0.34 -6.73 -8.91
CA SER A 272 1.46 -5.97 -8.33
C SER A 272 1.00 -4.87 -7.40
N PHE A 273 1.44 -4.90 -6.13
CA PHE A 273 0.85 -4.06 -5.09
C PHE A 273 1.88 -3.27 -4.28
N GLY A 274 2.91 -3.91 -3.79
CA GLY A 274 3.89 -3.29 -2.90
C GLY A 274 5.32 -3.56 -3.29
N PHE A 275 6.19 -2.60 -2.96
CA PHE A 275 7.61 -2.62 -3.28
C PHE A 275 8.48 -2.38 -2.07
N ALA A 276 9.69 -2.97 -2.12
CA ALA A 276 10.81 -2.60 -1.26
C ALA A 276 12.10 -2.75 -2.06
N VAL A 277 13.14 -2.03 -1.67
CA VAL A 277 14.43 -2.07 -2.37
C VAL A 277 15.54 -2.41 -1.38
N THR A 278 16.53 -3.20 -1.80
CA THR A 278 17.73 -3.43 -1.00
C THR A 278 18.35 -2.10 -0.56
N PRO A 279 18.51 -1.85 0.73
CA PRO A 279 19.16 -0.64 1.23
C PRO A 279 20.57 -0.44 0.68
N ARG A 280 20.99 0.80 0.57
CA ARG A 280 22.37 1.14 0.19
C ARG A 280 23.34 0.76 1.32
N GLY A 281 24.57 0.47 0.97
CA GLY A 281 25.63 0.22 1.95
C GLY A 281 25.70 -1.21 2.51
N LEU A 282 24.79 -2.11 2.17
CA LEU A 282 24.80 -3.50 2.65
C LEU A 282 25.78 -4.43 1.90
N GLY A 283 26.48 -3.93 0.87
CA GLY A 283 27.40 -4.75 0.07
C GLY A 283 26.73 -5.80 -0.82
N LEU A 284 25.41 -5.74 -0.97
CA LEU A 284 24.63 -6.64 -1.80
C LEU A 284 24.32 -5.99 -3.16
N ARG A 285 24.11 -6.81 -4.21
CA ARG A 285 23.45 -6.36 -5.44
C ARG A 285 22.06 -5.86 -5.08
N ARG A 286 21.72 -4.63 -5.46
CA ARG A 286 20.44 -4.05 -5.12
C ARG A 286 19.33 -4.70 -5.94
N MET A 287 18.27 -5.08 -5.26
CA MET A 287 17.09 -5.74 -5.82
C MET A 287 15.85 -4.91 -5.55
N LEU A 288 14.92 -4.91 -6.48
CA LEU A 288 13.52 -4.54 -6.24
C LEU A 288 12.77 -5.79 -5.80
N TYR A 289 12.28 -5.81 -4.57
CA TYR A 289 11.35 -6.81 -4.05
C TYR A 289 9.94 -6.36 -4.31
N PHE A 290 9.09 -7.26 -4.79
CA PHE A 290 7.69 -6.96 -5.00
C PHE A 290 6.82 -8.21 -4.84
N HIS A 291 5.52 -8.00 -4.71
CA HIS A 291 4.52 -9.06 -4.69
C HIS A 291 3.18 -8.52 -5.19
N SER A 292 2.31 -9.43 -5.60
CA SER A 292 0.91 -9.16 -5.85
C SER A 292 0.10 -9.32 -4.56
N LEU A 293 -0.92 -8.50 -4.36
CA LEU A 293 -1.76 -8.58 -3.15
C LEU A 293 -2.46 -9.93 -3.07
N SER A 294 -3.08 -10.34 -4.17
CA SER A 294 -3.76 -11.63 -4.29
C SER A 294 -2.80 -12.72 -4.78
N ASN A 295 -1.69 -12.92 -4.05
CA ASN A 295 -0.70 -13.95 -4.34
C ASN A 295 0.19 -14.19 -3.11
N ASP A 296 0.75 -15.37 -2.98
CA ASP A 296 1.67 -15.72 -1.90
C ASP A 296 3.16 -15.66 -2.29
N ALA A 297 3.47 -15.41 -3.56
CA ALA A 297 4.83 -15.35 -4.05
C ALA A 297 5.57 -14.10 -3.58
N GLN A 298 6.80 -14.26 -3.09
CA GLN A 298 7.75 -13.18 -2.88
C GLN A 298 8.77 -13.20 -4.00
N VAL A 299 8.88 -12.09 -4.73
CA VAL A 299 9.68 -11.98 -5.95
C VAL A 299 10.68 -10.85 -5.84
N ALA A 300 11.81 -10.99 -6.52
CA ALA A 300 12.79 -9.93 -6.66
C ALA A 300 13.33 -9.84 -8.09
N ILE A 301 13.78 -8.66 -8.47
CA ILE A 301 14.49 -8.39 -9.73
C ILE A 301 15.64 -7.42 -9.46
N PRO A 302 16.84 -7.61 -10.10
CA PRO A 302 17.93 -6.66 -9.94
C PRO A 302 17.59 -5.26 -10.44
N LEU A 303 17.99 -4.22 -9.69
CA LEU A 303 17.72 -2.83 -10.05
C LEU A 303 18.37 -2.42 -11.38
N ASP A 304 19.58 -2.91 -11.67
CA ASP A 304 20.28 -2.66 -12.93
C ASP A 304 19.57 -3.25 -14.15
N ILE A 305 18.69 -4.23 -13.94
CA ILE A 305 17.83 -4.78 -14.99
C ILE A 305 16.51 -4.00 -15.09
N VAL A 306 15.82 -3.79 -13.96
CA VAL A 306 14.51 -3.14 -13.98
C VAL A 306 14.61 -1.67 -14.39
N ASN A 307 15.75 -1.02 -14.14
CA ASN A 307 16.02 0.38 -14.45
C ASN A 307 16.64 0.59 -15.86
N ASP A 308 16.97 -0.46 -16.59
CA ASP A 308 17.48 -0.34 -17.97
C ASP A 308 16.34 -0.55 -18.98
N PRO A 309 15.88 0.51 -19.69
CA PRO A 309 14.78 0.39 -20.64
C PRO A 309 15.05 -0.56 -21.81
N ALA A 310 16.31 -0.94 -22.05
CA ALA A 310 16.67 -1.91 -23.10
C ALA A 310 16.09 -3.32 -22.84
N TYR A 311 15.65 -3.60 -21.63
CA TYR A 311 15.00 -4.87 -21.28
C TYR A 311 13.47 -4.85 -21.44
N TRP A 312 12.84 -3.69 -21.71
CA TRP A 312 11.39 -3.52 -21.64
C TRP A 312 10.79 -3.04 -22.97
N GLY A 313 9.51 -3.35 -23.18
CA GLY A 313 8.81 -2.98 -24.40
C GLY A 313 9.36 -3.72 -25.63
N ASN A 314 9.72 -2.99 -26.67
CA ASN A 314 10.37 -3.51 -27.87
C ASN A 314 11.89 -3.65 -27.71
N GLY A 315 12.38 -3.73 -26.48
CA GLY A 315 13.79 -3.88 -26.17
C GLY A 315 14.42 -5.15 -26.77
N ILE A 316 15.71 -5.08 -27.05
CA ILE A 316 16.46 -6.20 -27.65
C ILE A 316 16.75 -7.30 -26.63
N LYS A 317 16.80 -6.93 -25.33
CA LYS A 317 17.13 -7.85 -24.23
C LYS A 317 15.87 -8.41 -23.58
N SER A 318 15.93 -9.66 -23.11
CA SER A 318 14.87 -10.27 -22.32
C SER A 318 15.13 -10.08 -20.83
N ALA A 319 14.15 -9.55 -20.09
CA ALA A 319 14.22 -9.44 -18.65
C ALA A 319 13.62 -10.66 -17.91
N MET A 320 12.96 -11.57 -18.62
CA MET A 320 12.15 -12.63 -18.01
C MET A 320 12.94 -13.59 -17.12
N GLU A 321 14.18 -13.88 -17.48
CA GLU A 321 15.08 -14.77 -16.74
C GLU A 321 15.66 -14.13 -15.46
N HIS A 322 15.54 -12.81 -15.31
CA HIS A 322 16.09 -12.07 -14.16
C HIS A 322 15.12 -11.95 -12.99
N PHE A 323 13.87 -12.36 -13.16
CA PHE A 323 12.92 -12.44 -12.05
C PHE A 323 13.22 -13.67 -11.18
N VAL A 324 13.44 -13.43 -9.91
CA VAL A 324 13.75 -14.46 -8.92
C VAL A 324 12.55 -14.68 -8.01
N LEU A 325 11.96 -15.86 -8.07
CA LEU A 325 11.01 -16.31 -7.05
C LEU A 325 11.83 -16.68 -5.81
N LEU A 326 11.75 -15.88 -4.76
CA LEU A 326 12.45 -16.12 -3.50
C LEU A 326 11.79 -17.26 -2.71
N GLY A 327 10.46 -17.32 -2.73
CA GLY A 327 9.65 -18.33 -2.07
C GLY A 327 8.18 -17.95 -1.98
N LYS A 328 7.42 -18.80 -1.30
CA LYS A 328 5.99 -18.60 -1.08
C LYS A 328 5.69 -18.32 0.38
N ARG A 329 4.78 -17.38 0.64
CA ARG A 329 4.34 -17.02 2.00
C ARG A 329 3.27 -17.98 2.54
N GLY A 330 2.42 -18.50 1.67
CA GLY A 330 1.22 -19.26 2.00
C GLY A 330 0.03 -18.38 2.40
N VAL A 331 0.21 -17.05 2.44
CA VAL A 331 -0.81 -16.05 2.80
C VAL A 331 -0.59 -14.76 2.01
N GLN A 332 -1.61 -13.91 1.95
CA GLN A 332 -1.51 -12.59 1.35
C GLN A 332 -0.71 -11.64 2.26
N CYS A 333 -0.03 -10.70 1.62
CA CYS A 333 0.67 -9.59 2.26
C CYS A 333 0.18 -8.27 1.68
N ALA A 334 -0.22 -7.34 2.55
CA ALA A 334 -0.63 -6.02 2.10
C ALA A 334 0.57 -5.08 1.90
N ALA A 335 0.82 -4.13 2.78
CA ALA A 335 1.92 -3.18 2.60
C ALA A 335 3.27 -3.75 3.07
N PRO A 336 4.32 -3.70 2.24
CA PRO A 336 5.68 -4.01 2.64
C PRO A 336 6.49 -2.76 2.97
N ALA A 337 7.54 -2.95 3.76
CA ALA A 337 8.61 -1.97 3.95
C ALA A 337 9.95 -2.68 4.18
N MET A 338 11.07 -1.93 4.10
CA MET A 338 12.42 -2.45 4.33
C MET A 338 13.15 -1.57 5.35
N THR A 339 13.73 -2.19 6.38
CA THR A 339 14.62 -1.47 7.31
C THR A 339 15.98 -1.23 6.68
N SER A 340 16.73 -0.25 7.16
CA SER A 340 18.12 0.01 6.70
C SER A 340 19.05 -1.17 6.91
N SER A 341 18.76 -2.03 7.89
CA SER A 341 19.49 -3.27 8.17
C SER A 341 19.14 -4.44 7.25
N GLY A 342 18.18 -4.28 6.33
CA GLY A 342 17.79 -5.33 5.39
C GLY A 342 16.75 -6.30 5.94
N VAL A 343 15.88 -5.88 6.85
CA VAL A 343 14.71 -6.66 7.23
C VAL A 343 13.51 -6.21 6.42
N PHE A 344 12.99 -7.11 5.59
CA PHE A 344 11.75 -6.92 4.86
C PHE A 344 10.57 -7.15 5.80
N LEU A 345 9.72 -6.16 5.95
CA LEU A 345 8.51 -6.19 6.77
C LEU A 345 7.27 -6.34 5.89
N CYS A 346 6.25 -7.03 6.38
CA CYS A 346 5.00 -7.22 5.65
C CYS A 346 3.80 -7.38 6.59
N GLY A 347 2.70 -6.70 6.28
CA GLY A 347 1.42 -6.88 6.96
C GLY A 347 0.69 -8.11 6.43
N HIS A 348 0.65 -9.21 7.20
CA HIS A 348 -0.08 -10.42 6.85
C HIS A 348 -1.55 -10.34 7.26
N LEU A 349 -2.41 -10.99 6.48
CA LEU A 349 -3.84 -11.07 6.75
C LEU A 349 -4.19 -12.24 7.67
N GLU A 350 -3.39 -13.32 7.67
CA GLU A 350 -3.55 -14.48 8.54
C GLU A 350 -2.18 -15.17 8.79
N PRO A 351 -1.72 -15.30 10.06
CA PRO A 351 -2.26 -14.58 11.21
C PRO A 351 -2.12 -13.06 11.04
N ILE A 352 -3.07 -12.31 11.64
CA ILE A 352 -3.12 -10.85 11.52
C ILE A 352 -1.95 -10.22 12.26
N GLY A 353 -0.97 -9.69 11.52
CA GLY A 353 0.22 -9.15 12.16
C GLY A 353 1.29 -8.65 11.21
N ILE A 354 2.43 -8.27 11.78
CA ILE A 354 3.61 -7.84 11.06
C ILE A 354 4.61 -9.00 11.04
N PHE A 355 5.00 -9.39 9.84
CA PHE A 355 6.07 -10.38 9.62
C PHE A 355 7.33 -9.69 9.13
N GLY A 356 8.48 -10.24 9.56
CA GLY A 356 9.82 -9.84 9.14
C GLY A 356 10.59 -10.98 8.49
N TRP A 357 11.42 -10.64 7.51
CA TRP A 357 12.39 -11.54 6.90
C TRP A 357 13.70 -10.80 6.65
N ASN A 358 14.81 -11.38 7.12
CA ASN A 358 16.14 -10.83 6.87
C ASN A 358 16.64 -11.26 5.48
N ILE A 359 16.90 -10.30 4.58
CA ILE A 359 17.33 -10.55 3.19
C ILE A 359 18.68 -11.28 3.07
N PHE A 360 19.47 -11.36 4.13
CA PHE A 360 20.71 -12.15 4.17
C PHE A 360 20.47 -13.65 4.37
N THR A 361 19.22 -14.07 4.56
CA THR A 361 18.84 -15.47 4.76
C THR A 361 17.94 -15.96 3.62
N PRO A 362 17.90 -17.26 3.33
CA PRO A 362 16.93 -17.81 2.38
C PRO A 362 15.48 -17.48 2.80
N TYR A 363 14.61 -17.20 1.83
CA TYR A 363 13.20 -16.94 2.09
C TYR A 363 12.44 -18.22 2.38
N THR A 364 12.56 -18.72 3.60
CA THR A 364 11.90 -19.94 4.09
C THR A 364 10.97 -19.63 5.25
N TYR A 365 10.09 -20.55 5.59
CA TYR A 365 9.21 -20.43 6.75
C TYR A 365 10.01 -20.20 8.05
N GLN A 366 11.15 -20.90 8.24
CA GLN A 366 11.98 -20.81 9.43
C GLN A 366 12.68 -19.46 9.60
N ASN A 367 12.91 -18.75 8.50
CA ASN A 367 13.58 -17.45 8.49
C ASN A 367 12.60 -16.26 8.49
N ARG A 368 11.29 -16.53 8.48
CA ARG A 368 10.26 -15.51 8.63
C ARG A 368 9.83 -15.44 10.09
N MET A 369 9.79 -14.25 10.64
CA MET A 369 9.49 -13.98 12.03
C MET A 369 8.16 -13.26 12.16
N LEU A 370 7.28 -13.71 13.05
CA LEU A 370 6.12 -12.94 13.49
C LEU A 370 6.61 -11.91 14.52
N LEU A 371 6.61 -10.63 14.14
CA LEU A 371 7.15 -9.53 14.95
C LEU A 371 6.08 -8.90 15.86
N ALA A 372 4.85 -8.81 15.37
CA ALA A 372 3.70 -8.33 16.13
C ALA A 372 2.44 -9.02 15.63
N GLU A 373 1.57 -9.45 16.54
CA GLU A 373 0.26 -10.04 16.24
C GLU A 373 -0.81 -9.34 17.07
N ASN A 374 -1.87 -8.86 16.42
CA ASN A 374 -3.03 -8.33 17.13
C ASN A 374 -4.27 -8.31 16.21
N PRO A 375 -5.22 -9.25 16.40
CA PRO A 375 -6.39 -9.35 15.52
C PRO A 375 -7.39 -8.20 15.69
N THR A 376 -7.22 -7.34 16.70
CA THR A 376 -8.07 -6.17 16.91
C THR A 376 -7.49 -4.91 16.29
N THR A 377 -6.16 -4.68 16.46
CA THR A 377 -5.53 -3.41 16.10
C THR A 377 -4.79 -3.46 14.77
N LEU A 378 -4.50 -4.65 14.21
CA LEU A 378 -3.69 -4.85 12.99
C LEU A 378 -4.48 -5.50 11.85
N GLN A 379 -5.81 -5.37 11.78
CA GLN A 379 -6.66 -6.17 10.88
C GLN A 379 -6.22 -6.09 9.41
N PHE A 380 -6.23 -4.93 8.82
CA PHE A 380 -5.67 -4.72 7.48
C PHE A 380 -4.62 -3.61 7.53
N ILE A 381 -3.35 -4.00 7.49
CA ILE A 381 -2.23 -3.06 7.44
C ILE A 381 -2.11 -2.56 6.01
N SER A 382 -2.89 -1.55 5.65
CA SER A 382 -2.97 -1.03 4.27
C SER A 382 -1.77 -0.16 3.89
N GLY A 383 -1.17 0.54 4.83
CA GLY A 383 0.06 1.32 4.66
C GLY A 383 1.08 0.97 5.73
N LEU A 384 2.34 0.82 5.35
CA LEU A 384 3.45 0.53 6.26
C LEU A 384 4.71 1.23 5.74
N LYS A 385 5.37 2.00 6.59
CA LYS A 385 6.59 2.75 6.27
C LYS A 385 7.67 2.49 7.34
N VAL A 386 8.92 2.53 6.92
CA VAL A 386 10.07 2.64 7.82
C VAL A 386 10.65 4.03 7.62
N ILE A 387 10.65 4.83 8.68
CA ILE A 387 10.98 6.25 8.64
C ILE A 387 12.07 6.52 9.67
N THR A 388 13.11 7.24 9.28
CA THR A 388 14.17 7.66 10.20
C THR A 388 13.74 8.95 10.91
N ASN A 389 13.69 8.92 12.24
CA ASN A 389 13.35 10.08 13.06
C ASN A 389 14.56 11.05 13.23
N PRO A 390 14.37 12.25 13.80
CA PRO A 390 15.45 13.22 13.99
C PRO A 390 16.61 12.74 14.86
N GLN A 391 16.41 11.69 15.66
CA GLN A 391 17.46 11.05 16.48
C GLN A 391 18.25 9.99 15.71
N GLY A 392 17.97 9.81 14.41
CA GLY A 392 18.62 8.82 13.54
C GLY A 392 18.14 7.39 13.78
N LYS A 393 17.03 7.19 14.50
CA LYS A 393 16.43 5.87 14.73
C LYS A 393 15.32 5.61 13.73
N GLU A 394 15.22 4.36 13.28
CA GLU A 394 14.11 3.93 12.43
C GLU A 394 12.87 3.61 13.25
N GLU A 395 11.74 4.07 12.76
CA GLU A 395 10.41 3.79 13.28
C GLU A 395 9.55 3.14 12.19
N VAL A 396 8.82 2.10 12.55
CA VAL A 396 7.71 1.59 11.75
C VAL A 396 6.48 2.42 12.02
N TRP A 397 5.89 2.97 10.98
CA TRP A 397 4.60 3.65 10.99
C TRP A 397 3.64 2.88 10.10
N LEU A 398 2.43 2.69 10.55
CA LEU A 398 1.42 1.99 9.78
C LEU A 398 0.02 2.55 9.99
N VAL A 399 -0.82 2.39 8.97
CA VAL A 399 -2.27 2.53 9.09
C VAL A 399 -2.91 1.16 9.03
N SER A 400 -3.78 0.89 10.00
CA SER A 400 -4.64 -0.28 10.05
C SER A 400 -6.09 0.15 9.95
N ASN A 401 -6.85 -0.52 9.09
CA ASN A 401 -8.26 -0.28 8.90
C ASN A 401 -9.06 -1.59 8.85
N ARG A 402 -10.35 -1.49 8.57
CA ARG A 402 -11.25 -2.63 8.43
C ARG A 402 -11.75 -2.75 7.00
N LEU A 403 -10.81 -2.90 6.04
CA LEU A 403 -11.11 -3.01 4.62
C LEU A 403 -12.16 -4.09 4.34
N GLN A 404 -12.07 -5.26 4.99
CA GLN A 404 -13.03 -6.35 4.83
C GLN A 404 -14.47 -5.90 5.14
N LYS A 405 -14.65 -5.10 6.21
CA LYS A 405 -15.97 -4.60 6.58
C LYS A 405 -16.50 -3.56 5.58
N ALA A 406 -15.62 -2.72 5.05
CA ALA A 406 -15.98 -1.75 4.01
C ALA A 406 -16.43 -2.46 2.73
N PHE A 407 -15.71 -3.49 2.27
CA PHE A 407 -16.07 -4.25 1.07
C PHE A 407 -17.28 -5.17 1.28
N SER A 408 -17.49 -5.71 2.49
CA SER A 408 -18.65 -6.54 2.82
C SER A 408 -19.89 -5.74 3.21
N GLY A 409 -19.79 -4.40 3.35
CA GLY A 409 -20.89 -3.55 3.79
C GLY A 409 -21.31 -3.77 5.26
N THR A 410 -20.38 -4.25 6.09
CA THR A 410 -20.61 -4.57 7.52
C THR A 410 -19.94 -3.60 8.48
N MET A 411 -19.51 -2.42 7.97
CA MET A 411 -18.84 -1.41 8.79
C MET A 411 -19.75 -0.94 9.94
N ASN A 412 -19.20 -0.92 11.15
CA ASN A 412 -19.90 -0.42 12.34
C ASN A 412 -19.23 0.87 12.84
N TYR A 413 -19.84 2.00 12.59
CA TYR A 413 -19.30 3.31 12.96
C TYR A 413 -19.48 3.66 14.46
N ASN A 414 -19.94 2.72 15.30
CA ASN A 414 -19.93 2.87 16.75
C ASN A 414 -18.67 2.29 17.41
N GLU A 415 -17.79 1.65 16.63
CA GLU A 415 -16.53 1.08 17.09
C GLU A 415 -15.33 1.71 16.36
N ILE A 416 -14.11 1.49 16.88
CA ILE A 416 -12.89 2.00 16.26
C ILE A 416 -12.61 1.24 14.95
N ASN A 417 -12.58 1.96 13.83
CA ASN A 417 -12.38 1.40 12.51
C ASN A 417 -10.98 1.67 11.91
N TYR A 418 -10.31 2.70 12.40
CA TYR A 418 -9.02 3.15 11.86
C TYR A 418 -8.01 3.38 12.97
N ARG A 419 -6.76 3.03 12.73
CA ARG A 419 -5.64 3.32 13.63
C ARG A 419 -4.40 3.71 12.84
N ILE A 420 -3.67 4.69 13.36
CA ILE A 420 -2.28 4.94 13.00
C ILE A 420 -1.44 4.51 14.19
N LEU A 421 -0.55 3.57 13.93
CA LEU A 421 0.27 2.94 14.96
C LEU A 421 1.74 3.13 14.61
N LYS A 422 2.59 3.17 15.65
CA LYS A 422 4.05 3.20 15.48
C LYS A 422 4.79 2.30 16.44
N CYS A 423 6.03 1.97 16.07
CA CYS A 423 6.98 1.26 16.92
C CYS A 423 8.40 1.56 16.45
N GLY A 424 9.36 1.68 17.37
CA GLY A 424 10.76 1.66 16.99
C GLY A 424 11.13 0.34 16.32
N VAL A 425 11.95 0.40 15.27
CA VAL A 425 12.39 -0.82 14.56
C VAL A 425 13.15 -1.75 15.49
N ASP A 426 14.03 -1.22 16.33
CA ASP A 426 14.78 -2.02 17.30
C ASP A 426 13.85 -2.71 18.32
N GLU A 427 12.84 -1.98 18.83
CA GLU A 427 11.85 -2.53 19.74
C GLU A 427 11.03 -3.61 19.06
N LEU A 428 10.64 -3.39 17.80
CA LEU A 428 9.88 -4.36 17.02
C LEU A 428 10.68 -5.64 16.79
N LEU A 429 11.94 -5.53 16.34
CA LEU A 429 12.80 -6.67 16.01
C LEU A 429 13.25 -7.45 17.25
N LEU A 430 13.45 -6.76 18.38
CA LEU A 430 13.91 -7.37 19.63
C LEU A 430 12.77 -7.86 20.54
N GLY A 431 11.52 -7.73 20.10
CA GLY A 431 10.35 -8.15 20.87
C GLY A 431 10.12 -7.31 22.13
N ARG A 432 10.59 -6.05 22.17
CA ARG A 432 10.41 -5.12 23.28
C ARG A 432 9.09 -4.32 23.13
N PRO A 433 8.55 -3.78 24.21
CA PRO A 433 7.40 -2.86 24.11
C PRO A 433 7.71 -1.65 23.21
N CYS A 434 6.73 -1.23 22.45
CA CYS A 434 6.79 -0.01 21.67
C CYS A 434 6.28 1.15 22.52
#